data_f2188d85267b570e99484d879761430a
#
_entry.id   f2188d85267b570e99484d879761430a
#
_cell.length_a   1.000
_cell.length_b   1.000
_cell.length_c   1.000
_cell.angle_alpha   90.00
_cell.angle_beta   90.00
_cell.angle_gamma   90.00
#
_symmetry.space_group_name_H-M   'P 1'
#
loop_
_entity.id
_entity.type
_entity.pdbx_description
1 polymer ?
#
loop_
_entity_poly.entity_id
_entity_poly.type
_entity_poly.pdbx_seq_one_letter_code
_entity_poly.pdbx_strand_id
1 'polypeptide(L)'
;LCCWPIEAFGTEEQKQKYLPDLASGEKLGAFGLTEPGAGSDAAGQRTVAEDKGDHYLLNGSKIFITNGEVADVYVVFAMTNKELGNKGISAFIVEKGWEGFSFGSHEKKMGIRGSSTCELIFENVKVPKENLLGEVNKGFKIAMATLDGGRIGIAAQALGIAEGALDAAVEYVKTREQFGRPIAAFQNTKFTLADMKTRVEAARYLVYSAACAKDNGEPYSDKAAMAKLFASETA
;
A
#
# COMPACT_ATOMS: atom_id res chain seq x y z
N LEU A 1 -2.19 3.05 -3.23
CA LEU A 1 -3.20 2.73 -2.23
C LEU A 1 -4.22 3.86 -1.99
N CYS A 2 -3.89 5.14 -2.23
CA CYS A 2 -4.82 6.25 -2.05
C CYS A 2 -5.84 6.37 -3.20
N CYS A 3 -5.40 6.33 -4.46
CA CYS A 3 -6.28 6.53 -5.63
C CYS A 3 -7.34 5.44 -5.77
N TRP A 4 -6.95 4.18 -5.65
CA TRP A 4 -7.85 3.05 -5.91
C TRP A 4 -9.11 3.03 -5.03
N PRO A 5 -9.05 3.21 -3.69
CA PRO A 5 -10.28 3.28 -2.89
C PRO A 5 -11.16 4.48 -3.23
N ILE A 6 -10.61 5.61 -3.66
CA ILE A 6 -11.40 6.76 -4.13
C ILE A 6 -12.09 6.40 -5.45
N GLU A 7 -11.39 5.75 -6.39
CA GLU A 7 -11.96 5.30 -7.65
C GLU A 7 -13.07 4.26 -7.45
N ALA A 8 -12.84 3.28 -6.58
CA ALA A 8 -13.75 2.14 -6.40
C ALA A 8 -14.97 2.46 -5.53
N PHE A 9 -14.86 3.37 -4.57
CA PHE A 9 -15.88 3.62 -3.55
C PHE A 9 -16.28 5.09 -3.42
N GLY A 10 -15.59 6.02 -4.07
CA GLY A 10 -15.89 7.44 -4.04
C GLY A 10 -17.13 7.81 -4.85
N THR A 11 -17.76 8.92 -4.49
CA THR A 11 -18.78 9.56 -5.33
C THR A 11 -18.13 10.17 -6.57
N GLU A 12 -18.92 10.49 -7.59
CA GLU A 12 -18.39 11.15 -8.80
C GLU A 12 -17.73 12.49 -8.47
N GLU A 13 -18.29 13.25 -7.52
CA GLU A 13 -17.70 14.52 -7.04
C GLU A 13 -16.33 14.28 -6.38
N GLN A 14 -16.20 13.25 -5.54
CA GLN A 14 -14.92 12.88 -4.92
C GLN A 14 -13.89 12.45 -5.98
N LYS A 15 -14.29 11.64 -6.95
CA LYS A 15 -13.41 11.22 -8.05
C LYS A 15 -12.92 12.41 -8.86
N GLN A 16 -13.81 13.30 -9.26
CA GLN A 16 -13.47 14.51 -10.03
C GLN A 16 -12.58 15.47 -9.25
N LYS A 17 -12.79 15.58 -7.93
CA LYS A 17 -12.02 16.46 -7.06
C LYS A 17 -10.59 15.96 -6.83
N TYR A 18 -10.40 14.66 -6.62
CA TYR A 18 -9.13 14.14 -6.12
C TYR A 18 -8.30 13.34 -7.14
N LEU A 19 -8.94 12.56 -8.02
CA LEU A 19 -8.20 11.63 -8.88
C LEU A 19 -7.36 12.30 -9.97
N PRO A 20 -7.79 13.39 -10.62
CA PRO A 20 -6.96 14.03 -11.67
C PRO A 20 -5.59 14.46 -11.16
N ASP A 21 -5.53 15.17 -10.05
CA ASP A 21 -4.28 15.68 -9.47
C ASP A 21 -3.41 14.53 -8.91
N LEU A 22 -4.04 13.51 -8.32
CA LEU A 22 -3.33 12.32 -7.83
C LEU A 22 -2.78 11.45 -8.97
N ALA A 23 -3.49 11.35 -10.09
CA ALA A 23 -3.06 10.56 -11.24
C ALA A 23 -1.98 11.27 -12.06
N SER A 24 -2.03 12.60 -12.18
CA SER A 24 -0.99 13.41 -12.84
C SER A 24 0.28 13.52 -12.01
N GLY A 25 0.19 13.29 -10.69
CA GLY A 25 1.30 13.46 -9.74
C GLY A 25 1.47 14.91 -9.25
N GLU A 26 0.55 15.80 -9.56
CA GLU A 26 0.52 17.15 -8.98
C GLU A 26 0.27 17.12 -7.48
N LYS A 27 -0.52 16.14 -7.02
CA LYS A 27 -0.72 15.83 -5.60
C LYS A 27 -0.29 14.42 -5.28
N LEU A 28 0.21 14.22 -4.07
CA LEU A 28 0.55 12.91 -3.54
C LEU A 28 -0.53 12.41 -2.60
N GLY A 29 -0.70 11.08 -2.58
CA GLY A 29 -1.66 10.43 -1.72
C GLY A 29 -1.01 9.56 -0.64
N ALA A 30 -1.69 9.44 0.51
CA ALA A 30 -1.31 8.54 1.59
C ALA A 30 -2.50 7.68 2.04
N PHE A 31 -2.17 6.56 2.73
CA PHE A 31 -3.16 5.59 3.22
C PHE A 31 -2.92 5.34 4.72
N GLY A 32 -3.81 5.89 5.55
CA GLY A 32 -3.71 5.91 7.00
C GLY A 32 -4.56 4.83 7.66
N LEU A 33 -4.06 3.59 7.75
CA LEU A 33 -4.75 2.49 8.43
C LEU A 33 -4.09 2.14 9.77
N THR A 34 -2.77 1.90 9.77
CA THR A 34 -2.00 1.36 10.89
C THR A 34 -1.90 2.32 12.07
N GLU A 35 -2.06 1.80 13.28
CA GLU A 35 -1.90 2.54 14.54
C GLU A 35 -0.85 1.87 15.44
N PRO A 36 -0.34 2.56 16.48
CA PRO A 36 0.62 1.98 17.42
C PRO A 36 0.15 0.65 18.04
N GLY A 37 -1.15 0.52 18.30
CA GLY A 37 -1.77 -0.68 18.87
C GLY A 37 -2.50 -1.57 17.86
N ALA A 38 -2.49 -1.24 16.57
CA ALA A 38 -3.28 -1.93 15.54
C ALA A 38 -2.50 -2.01 14.21
N GLY A 39 -1.60 -2.99 14.13
CA GLY A 39 -0.86 -3.35 12.93
C GLY A 39 -1.52 -4.51 12.20
N SER A 40 -1.09 -5.75 12.50
CA SER A 40 -1.72 -6.97 11.96
C SER A 40 -3.19 -7.11 12.36
N ASP A 41 -3.53 -6.70 13.59
CA ASP A 41 -4.92 -6.55 14.01
C ASP A 41 -5.45 -5.16 13.64
N ALA A 42 -5.70 -4.93 12.36
CA ALA A 42 -6.22 -3.67 11.86
C ALA A 42 -7.64 -3.35 12.37
N ALA A 43 -8.37 -4.35 12.88
CA ALA A 43 -9.67 -4.17 13.49
C ALA A 43 -9.61 -3.51 14.87
N GLY A 44 -8.48 -3.65 15.56
CA GLY A 44 -8.24 -3.08 16.90
C GLY A 44 -7.91 -1.59 16.92
N GLN A 45 -8.11 -0.86 15.81
CA GLN A 45 -7.81 0.57 15.74
C GLN A 45 -8.64 1.40 16.71
N ARG A 46 -8.04 2.51 17.20
CA ARG A 46 -8.61 3.37 18.24
C ARG A 46 -8.89 4.81 17.79
N THR A 47 -8.39 5.22 16.63
CA THR A 47 -8.75 6.50 16.01
C THR A 47 -10.26 6.57 15.85
N VAL A 48 -10.89 7.65 16.31
CA VAL A 48 -12.34 7.82 16.38
C VAL A 48 -12.77 8.95 15.45
N ALA A 49 -13.89 8.77 14.77
CA ALA A 49 -14.59 9.82 14.03
C ALA A 49 -16.00 9.96 14.62
N GLU A 50 -16.19 10.96 15.50
CA GLU A 50 -17.47 11.24 16.14
C GLU A 50 -18.38 12.03 15.19
N ASP A 51 -19.60 11.56 14.98
CA ASP A 51 -20.62 12.25 14.18
C ASP A 51 -21.16 13.47 14.92
N LYS A 52 -20.99 14.67 14.38
CA LYS A 52 -21.48 15.94 14.91
C LYS A 52 -22.68 16.50 14.13
N GLY A 53 -23.26 15.72 13.23
CA GLY A 53 -24.40 16.10 12.41
C GLY A 53 -23.95 16.61 11.03
N ASP A 54 -23.30 17.75 10.95
CA ASP A 54 -22.80 18.36 9.71
C ASP A 54 -21.37 17.95 9.33
N HIS A 55 -20.59 17.41 10.28
CA HIS A 55 -19.21 16.93 10.08
C HIS A 55 -18.90 15.75 11.00
N TYR A 56 -17.76 15.11 10.78
CA TYR A 56 -17.14 14.19 11.73
C TYR A 56 -15.99 14.88 12.45
N LEU A 57 -15.81 14.60 13.75
CA LEU A 57 -14.68 15.06 14.53
C LEU A 57 -13.69 13.90 14.68
N LEU A 58 -12.54 14.00 13.99
CA LEU A 58 -11.54 12.95 13.93
C LEU A 58 -10.47 13.16 15.01
N ASN A 59 -10.22 12.11 15.82
CA ASN A 59 -9.24 12.11 16.90
C ASN A 59 -8.48 10.79 16.94
N GLY A 60 -7.14 10.87 17.06
CA GLY A 60 -6.26 9.70 17.15
C GLY A 60 -4.96 9.88 16.39
N SER A 61 -4.28 8.78 16.12
CA SER A 61 -3.05 8.81 15.29
C SER A 61 -2.90 7.58 14.43
N LYS A 62 -2.11 7.71 13.36
CA LYS A 62 -1.71 6.63 12.45
C LYS A 62 -0.19 6.62 12.32
N ILE A 63 0.43 5.45 12.33
CA ILE A 63 1.89 5.32 12.24
C ILE A 63 2.33 4.58 10.98
N PHE A 64 3.61 4.72 10.66
CA PHE A 64 4.24 4.10 9.48
C PHE A 64 3.58 4.49 8.16
N ILE A 65 3.10 5.75 8.07
CA ILE A 65 2.37 6.20 6.89
C ILE A 65 3.35 6.69 5.81
N THR A 66 3.42 5.94 4.73
CA THR A 66 4.17 6.32 3.53
C THR A 66 3.59 7.60 2.94
N ASN A 67 4.46 8.52 2.55
CA ASN A 67 4.15 9.88 2.12
C ASN A 67 3.47 10.75 3.19
N GLY A 68 3.47 10.34 4.46
CA GLY A 68 2.67 10.99 5.51
C GLY A 68 2.78 12.50 5.52
N GLU A 69 3.99 13.07 5.56
CA GLU A 69 4.18 14.52 5.59
C GLU A 69 4.06 15.18 4.21
N VAL A 70 4.44 14.47 3.14
CA VAL A 70 4.52 15.05 1.79
C VAL A 70 3.22 14.91 0.98
N ALA A 71 2.31 14.03 1.40
CA ALA A 71 1.02 13.86 0.74
C ALA A 71 0.11 15.07 0.95
N ASP A 72 -0.81 15.26 0.01
CA ASP A 72 -1.85 16.30 0.02
C ASP A 72 -3.21 15.71 0.39
N VAL A 73 -3.44 14.43 0.05
CA VAL A 73 -4.71 13.71 0.23
C VAL A 73 -4.46 12.40 0.95
N TYR A 74 -5.26 12.13 1.96
CA TYR A 74 -5.14 10.96 2.83
C TYR A 74 -6.44 10.17 2.86
N VAL A 75 -6.39 8.87 2.61
CA VAL A 75 -7.49 7.97 2.95
C VAL A 75 -7.23 7.43 4.36
N VAL A 76 -8.08 7.83 5.31
CA VAL A 76 -7.93 7.54 6.75
C VAL A 76 -9.09 6.69 7.23
N PHE A 77 -8.81 5.67 8.03
CA PHE A 77 -9.80 4.79 8.64
C PHE A 77 -9.97 5.13 10.12
N ALA A 78 -11.21 5.27 10.56
CA ALA A 78 -11.52 5.61 11.94
C ALA A 78 -12.80 4.91 12.41
N MET A 79 -12.89 4.70 13.71
CA MET A 79 -14.04 4.11 14.37
C MET A 79 -15.17 5.12 14.49
N THR A 80 -16.28 4.86 13.84
CA THR A 80 -17.55 5.64 13.96
C THR A 80 -18.54 5.01 14.92
N ASN A 81 -18.47 3.68 15.12
CA ASN A 81 -19.34 2.99 16.09
C ASN A 81 -18.61 1.84 16.76
N LYS A 82 -18.19 2.02 18.02
CA LYS A 82 -17.41 1.02 18.78
C LYS A 82 -18.19 -0.26 19.07
N GLU A 83 -19.50 -0.20 19.18
CA GLU A 83 -20.34 -1.35 19.50
C GLU A 83 -20.37 -2.38 18.40
N LEU A 84 -20.11 -1.97 17.14
CA LEU A 84 -20.08 -2.83 15.98
C LEU A 84 -18.72 -3.49 15.73
N GLY A 85 -17.70 -3.23 16.58
CA GLY A 85 -16.33 -3.74 16.36
C GLY A 85 -15.77 -3.30 15.01
N ASN A 86 -15.18 -4.21 14.24
CA ASN A 86 -14.62 -3.92 12.91
C ASN A 86 -15.66 -3.42 11.89
N LYS A 87 -16.94 -3.76 12.10
CA LYS A 87 -18.05 -3.27 11.28
C LYS A 87 -18.42 -1.82 11.60
N GLY A 88 -17.84 -1.21 12.63
CA GLY A 88 -18.06 0.18 13.01
C GLY A 88 -16.97 1.13 12.48
N ILE A 89 -16.09 0.67 11.63
CA ILE A 89 -15.01 1.46 11.02
C ILE A 89 -15.52 2.09 9.72
N SER A 90 -15.23 3.39 9.55
CA SER A 90 -15.51 4.16 8.33
C SER A 90 -14.22 4.65 7.69
N ALA A 91 -14.27 5.01 6.42
CA ALA A 91 -13.16 5.58 5.67
C ALA A 91 -13.44 7.04 5.35
N PHE A 92 -12.42 7.88 5.40
CA PHE A 92 -12.52 9.33 5.18
C PHE A 92 -11.41 9.80 4.24
N ILE A 93 -11.71 10.80 3.42
CA ILE A 93 -10.71 11.55 2.66
C ILE A 93 -10.37 12.79 3.48
N VAL A 94 -9.12 12.91 3.91
CA VAL A 94 -8.60 14.04 4.69
C VAL A 94 -7.59 14.80 3.83
N GLU A 95 -7.59 16.12 3.91
CA GLU A 95 -6.68 16.97 3.15
C GLU A 95 -5.61 17.57 4.06
N LYS A 96 -4.41 17.77 3.53
CA LYS A 96 -3.32 18.44 4.22
C LYS A 96 -3.70 19.87 4.60
N GLY A 97 -3.25 20.31 5.75
CA GLY A 97 -3.46 21.69 6.21
C GLY A 97 -4.77 21.94 6.93
N TRP A 98 -5.63 20.92 7.12
CA TRP A 98 -6.79 21.10 7.99
C TRP A 98 -6.39 21.32 9.44
N GLU A 99 -7.13 22.20 10.14
CA GLU A 99 -6.88 22.51 11.54
C GLU A 99 -6.95 21.23 12.41
N GLY A 100 -5.95 21.07 13.28
CA GLY A 100 -5.82 19.88 14.13
C GLY A 100 -5.16 18.67 13.46
N PHE A 101 -4.85 18.73 12.15
CA PHE A 101 -4.10 17.69 11.45
C PHE A 101 -2.61 18.04 11.41
N SER A 102 -1.78 17.20 12.02
CA SER A 102 -0.33 17.39 12.11
C SER A 102 0.43 16.09 11.92
N PHE A 103 1.76 16.20 11.87
CA PHE A 103 2.66 15.08 11.61
C PHE A 103 3.59 14.89 12.81
N GLY A 104 3.80 13.63 13.18
CA GLY A 104 4.69 13.24 14.27
C GLY A 104 6.05 12.79 13.77
N SER A 105 6.62 11.80 14.45
CA SER A 105 7.98 11.33 14.19
C SER A 105 8.16 10.74 12.79
N HIS A 106 9.30 11.06 12.17
CA HIS A 106 9.76 10.42 10.94
C HIS A 106 10.50 9.13 11.24
N GLU A 107 10.22 8.10 10.46
CA GLU A 107 10.85 6.79 10.61
C GLU A 107 12.27 6.76 10.02
N LYS A 108 13.25 6.32 10.82
CA LYS A 108 14.60 6.03 10.35
C LYS A 108 14.65 4.64 9.74
N LYS A 109 14.43 4.54 8.43
CA LYS A 109 14.29 3.27 7.73
C LYS A 109 15.64 2.70 7.27
N MET A 110 15.71 1.36 7.22
CA MET A 110 16.88 0.63 6.69
C MET A 110 17.05 0.85 5.18
N GLY A 111 15.94 0.88 4.42
CA GLY A 111 15.90 1.12 2.98
C GLY A 111 14.74 2.03 2.58
N ILE A 112 14.61 2.29 1.28
CA ILE A 112 13.59 3.18 0.68
C ILE A 112 13.58 4.56 1.38
N ARG A 113 14.76 5.09 1.65
CA ARG A 113 14.94 6.34 2.42
C ARG A 113 14.46 7.58 1.66
N GLY A 114 14.36 7.50 0.34
CA GLY A 114 13.79 8.56 -0.49
C GLY A 114 12.27 8.72 -0.38
N SER A 115 11.57 7.76 0.24
CA SER A 115 10.13 7.84 0.53
C SER A 115 9.94 8.26 1.98
N SER A 116 9.21 9.37 2.22
CA SER A 116 8.85 9.82 3.56
C SER A 116 7.93 8.79 4.24
N THR A 117 8.15 8.55 5.53
CA THR A 117 7.28 7.71 6.36
C THR A 117 7.20 8.35 7.73
N CYS A 118 6.00 8.72 8.19
CA CYS A 118 5.82 9.38 9.47
C CYS A 118 4.50 8.99 10.14
N GLU A 119 4.30 9.51 11.33
CA GLU A 119 3.04 9.47 12.06
C GLU A 119 2.11 10.58 11.57
N LEU A 120 0.80 10.29 11.51
CA LEU A 120 -0.27 11.26 11.33
C LEU A 120 -0.96 11.45 12.67
N ILE A 121 -1.21 12.70 13.07
CA ILE A 121 -1.85 13.06 14.34
C ILE A 121 -3.10 13.87 14.04
N PHE A 122 -4.23 13.46 14.65
CA PHE A 122 -5.53 14.09 14.49
C PHE A 122 -6.03 14.56 15.85
N GLU A 123 -6.19 15.86 16.02
CA GLU A 123 -6.67 16.51 17.24
C GLU A 123 -7.89 17.38 16.90
N ASN A 124 -9.09 16.83 17.07
CA ASN A 124 -10.35 17.50 16.74
C ASN A 124 -10.44 17.98 15.27
N VAL A 125 -9.89 17.20 14.33
CA VAL A 125 -9.98 17.53 12.91
C VAL A 125 -11.40 17.43 12.42
N LYS A 126 -11.93 18.52 11.89
CA LYS A 126 -13.28 18.57 11.31
C LYS A 126 -13.24 18.02 9.89
N VAL A 127 -13.87 16.87 9.70
CA VAL A 127 -14.00 16.20 8.41
C VAL A 127 -15.41 16.40 7.88
N PRO A 128 -15.63 17.13 6.79
CA PRO A 128 -16.95 17.34 6.20
C PRO A 128 -17.64 16.02 5.86
N LYS A 129 -18.98 16.01 5.87
CA LYS A 129 -19.76 14.79 5.55
C LYS A 129 -19.49 14.25 4.14
N GLU A 130 -19.29 15.16 3.21
CA GLU A 130 -18.94 14.83 1.82
C GLU A 130 -17.57 14.16 1.65
N ASN A 131 -16.72 14.17 2.69
CA ASN A 131 -15.44 13.49 2.72
C ASN A 131 -15.50 12.07 3.31
N LEU A 132 -16.69 11.58 3.68
CA LEU A 132 -16.90 10.15 3.96
C LEU A 132 -16.71 9.36 2.66
N LEU A 133 -15.78 8.41 2.66
CA LEU A 133 -15.51 7.56 1.51
C LEU A 133 -16.37 6.28 1.57
N GLY A 134 -17.25 6.12 0.61
CA GLY A 134 -18.24 5.05 0.59
C GLY A 134 -19.33 5.26 1.65
N GLU A 135 -19.76 4.20 2.32
CA GLU A 135 -20.81 4.21 3.33
C GLU A 135 -20.24 4.23 4.75
N VAL A 136 -20.97 4.85 5.68
CA VAL A 136 -20.65 4.78 7.10
C VAL A 136 -20.59 3.32 7.59
N ASN A 137 -19.62 3.00 8.43
CA ASN A 137 -19.41 1.65 8.96
C ASN A 137 -19.02 0.58 7.91
N LYS A 138 -18.59 0.96 6.72
CA LYS A 138 -18.07 0.06 5.68
C LYS A 138 -16.56 0.23 5.40
N GLY A 139 -15.88 1.09 6.15
CA GLY A 139 -14.46 1.39 5.94
C GLY A 139 -13.55 0.17 6.06
N PHE A 140 -13.81 -0.77 6.97
CA PHE A 140 -13.00 -1.97 7.09
C PHE A 140 -13.03 -2.83 5.81
N LYS A 141 -14.19 -2.94 5.16
CA LYS A 141 -14.32 -3.62 3.85
C LYS A 141 -13.48 -2.91 2.79
N ILE A 142 -13.52 -1.58 2.77
CA ILE A 142 -12.71 -0.74 1.86
C ILE A 142 -11.22 -0.99 2.09
N ALA A 143 -10.78 -1.00 3.37
CA ALA A 143 -9.39 -1.27 3.72
C ALA A 143 -8.92 -2.64 3.21
N MET A 144 -9.68 -3.69 3.47
CA MET A 144 -9.32 -5.06 3.06
C MET A 144 -9.26 -5.20 1.54
N ALA A 145 -10.24 -4.67 0.82
CA ALA A 145 -10.27 -4.69 -0.65
C ALA A 145 -9.07 -3.91 -1.24
N THR A 146 -8.70 -2.77 -0.63
CA THR A 146 -7.53 -1.98 -1.03
C THR A 146 -6.24 -2.77 -0.82
N LEU A 147 -6.09 -3.46 0.30
CA LEU A 147 -4.91 -4.26 0.61
C LEU A 147 -4.77 -5.48 -0.31
N ASP A 148 -5.87 -6.13 -0.69
CA ASP A 148 -5.84 -7.25 -1.64
C ASP A 148 -5.28 -6.81 -3.00
N GLY A 149 -5.75 -5.70 -3.54
CA GLY A 149 -5.18 -5.11 -4.74
C GLY A 149 -3.73 -4.64 -4.57
N GLY A 150 -3.41 -4.11 -3.40
CA GLY A 150 -2.06 -3.68 -3.03
C GLY A 150 -1.04 -4.81 -3.02
N ARG A 151 -1.44 -6.04 -2.63
CA ARG A 151 -0.57 -7.22 -2.68
C ARG A 151 -0.08 -7.53 -4.08
N ILE A 152 -0.93 -7.39 -5.11
CA ILE A 152 -0.53 -7.58 -6.51
C ILE A 152 0.54 -6.56 -6.90
N GLY A 153 0.34 -5.28 -6.56
CA GLY A 153 1.31 -4.21 -6.85
C GLY A 153 2.67 -4.44 -6.20
N ILE A 154 2.70 -4.85 -4.93
CA ILE A 154 3.94 -5.16 -4.21
C ILE A 154 4.60 -6.43 -4.77
N ALA A 155 3.83 -7.44 -5.17
CA ALA A 155 4.35 -8.63 -5.84
C ALA A 155 5.01 -8.29 -7.19
N ALA A 156 4.40 -7.38 -7.97
CA ALA A 156 4.94 -6.89 -9.22
C ALA A 156 6.25 -6.10 -9.01
N GLN A 157 6.32 -5.28 -7.96
CA GLN A 157 7.55 -4.57 -7.58
C GLN A 157 8.67 -5.56 -7.24
N ALA A 158 8.39 -6.57 -6.41
CA ALA A 158 9.36 -7.59 -6.03
C ALA A 158 9.84 -8.39 -7.25
N LEU A 159 8.93 -8.78 -8.15
CA LEU A 159 9.27 -9.45 -9.41
C LEU A 159 10.23 -8.59 -10.26
N GLY A 160 9.93 -7.30 -10.41
CA GLY A 160 10.79 -6.39 -11.19
C GLY A 160 12.19 -6.23 -10.58
N ILE A 161 12.30 -6.17 -9.25
CA ILE A 161 13.58 -6.14 -8.54
C ILE A 161 14.37 -7.44 -8.77
N ALA A 162 13.71 -8.60 -8.61
CA ALA A 162 14.33 -9.91 -8.83
C ALA A 162 14.82 -10.09 -10.27
N GLU A 163 14.02 -9.70 -11.26
CA GLU A 163 14.38 -9.76 -12.67
C GLU A 163 15.57 -8.86 -13.00
N GLY A 164 15.53 -7.58 -12.60
CA GLY A 164 16.63 -6.66 -12.83
C GLY A 164 17.94 -7.09 -12.15
N ALA A 165 17.85 -7.66 -10.95
CA ALA A 165 19.02 -8.22 -10.27
C ALA A 165 19.60 -9.45 -10.99
N LEU A 166 18.72 -10.34 -11.49
CA LEU A 166 19.14 -11.51 -12.28
C LEU A 166 19.81 -11.11 -13.60
N ASP A 167 19.23 -10.17 -14.33
CA ASP A 167 19.79 -9.66 -15.60
C ASP A 167 21.18 -9.05 -15.38
N ALA A 168 21.32 -8.20 -14.35
CA ALA A 168 22.61 -7.63 -13.98
C ALA A 168 23.63 -8.70 -13.59
N ALA A 169 23.22 -9.74 -12.84
CA ALA A 169 24.08 -10.85 -12.45
C ALA A 169 24.52 -11.67 -13.67
N VAL A 170 23.61 -11.96 -14.61
CA VAL A 170 23.91 -12.71 -15.86
C VAL A 170 24.95 -11.96 -16.70
N GLU A 171 24.83 -10.66 -16.87
CA GLU A 171 25.82 -9.87 -17.62
C GLU A 171 27.18 -9.81 -16.89
N TYR A 172 27.16 -9.64 -15.56
CA TYR A 172 28.39 -9.59 -14.77
C TYR A 172 29.20 -10.90 -14.84
N VAL A 173 28.56 -12.05 -14.68
CA VAL A 173 29.28 -13.35 -14.70
C VAL A 173 29.89 -13.72 -16.04
N LYS A 174 29.41 -13.11 -17.14
CA LYS A 174 30.00 -13.28 -18.48
C LYS A 174 31.34 -12.53 -18.65
N THR A 175 31.48 -11.42 -17.94
CA THR A 175 32.63 -10.50 -18.07
C THR A 175 33.66 -10.67 -16.97
N ARG A 176 33.22 -11.02 -15.76
CA ARG A 176 34.10 -11.21 -14.60
C ARG A 176 34.88 -12.52 -14.75
N GLU A 177 36.22 -12.43 -14.71
CA GLU A 177 37.09 -13.59 -14.80
C GLU A 177 37.78 -13.91 -13.47
N GLN A 178 37.93 -15.21 -13.20
CA GLN A 178 38.76 -15.77 -12.15
C GLN A 178 39.25 -17.15 -12.60
N PHE A 179 40.45 -17.56 -12.16
CA PHE A 179 41.10 -18.80 -12.56
C PHE A 179 41.23 -18.93 -14.10
N GLY A 180 41.50 -17.78 -14.78
CA GLY A 180 41.74 -17.73 -16.22
C GLY A 180 40.50 -17.92 -17.11
N ARG A 181 39.30 -17.77 -16.57
CA ARG A 181 38.03 -17.89 -17.34
C ARG A 181 36.89 -17.09 -16.71
N PRO A 182 35.85 -16.73 -17.50
CA PRO A 182 34.65 -16.10 -16.97
C PRO A 182 34.01 -16.95 -15.87
N ILE A 183 33.50 -16.29 -14.82
CA ILE A 183 32.88 -17.02 -13.69
C ILE A 183 31.59 -17.74 -14.11
N ALA A 184 30.97 -17.35 -15.22
CA ALA A 184 29.87 -18.08 -15.87
C ALA A 184 30.27 -19.53 -16.28
N ALA A 185 31.56 -19.85 -16.43
CA ALA A 185 32.02 -21.19 -16.77
C ALA A 185 31.93 -22.19 -15.61
N PHE A 186 31.84 -21.69 -14.36
CA PHE A 186 31.79 -22.55 -13.17
C PHE A 186 30.40 -23.15 -12.97
N GLN A 187 30.35 -24.43 -12.62
CA GLN A 187 29.12 -25.18 -12.48
C GLN A 187 28.20 -24.61 -11.40
N ASN A 188 28.74 -24.21 -10.23
CA ASN A 188 27.95 -23.59 -9.17
C ASN A 188 27.26 -22.30 -9.65
N THR A 189 27.98 -21.44 -10.39
CA THR A 189 27.37 -20.20 -10.93
C THR A 189 26.21 -20.51 -11.86
N LYS A 190 26.39 -21.52 -12.76
CA LYS A 190 25.31 -21.94 -13.68
C LYS A 190 24.09 -22.45 -12.96
N PHE A 191 24.26 -23.28 -11.93
CA PHE A 191 23.15 -23.84 -11.16
C PHE A 191 22.42 -22.77 -10.38
N THR A 192 23.15 -21.87 -9.71
CA THR A 192 22.56 -20.76 -8.96
C THR A 192 21.72 -19.85 -9.88
N LEU A 193 22.24 -19.51 -11.07
CA LEU A 193 21.50 -18.70 -12.04
C LEU A 193 20.26 -19.43 -12.59
N ALA A 194 20.35 -20.76 -12.80
CA ALA A 194 19.21 -21.55 -13.24
C ALA A 194 18.09 -21.59 -12.17
N ASP A 195 18.45 -21.73 -10.89
CA ASP A 195 17.50 -21.67 -9.77
C ASP A 195 16.86 -20.28 -9.65
N MET A 196 17.66 -19.21 -9.72
CA MET A 196 17.17 -17.83 -9.72
C MET A 196 16.18 -17.58 -10.88
N LYS A 197 16.55 -17.99 -12.11
CA LYS A 197 15.68 -17.84 -13.29
C LYS A 197 14.36 -18.60 -13.11
N THR A 198 14.40 -19.81 -12.60
CA THR A 198 13.21 -20.62 -12.34
C THR A 198 12.28 -19.93 -11.34
N ARG A 199 12.82 -19.39 -10.25
CA ARG A 199 12.03 -18.66 -9.24
C ARG A 199 11.43 -17.38 -9.80
N VAL A 200 12.18 -16.59 -10.59
CA VAL A 200 11.68 -15.38 -11.24
C VAL A 200 10.52 -15.71 -12.19
N GLU A 201 10.63 -16.76 -13.00
CA GLU A 201 9.54 -17.17 -13.89
C GLU A 201 8.31 -17.65 -13.11
N ALA A 202 8.49 -18.45 -12.06
CA ALA A 202 7.37 -18.86 -11.21
C ALA A 202 6.67 -17.67 -10.57
N ALA A 203 7.44 -16.68 -10.06
CA ALA A 203 6.91 -15.44 -9.51
C ALA A 203 6.10 -14.66 -10.56
N ARG A 204 6.60 -14.58 -11.81
CA ARG A 204 5.91 -13.91 -12.93
C ARG A 204 4.55 -14.51 -13.20
N TYR A 205 4.43 -15.83 -13.29
CA TYR A 205 3.16 -16.51 -13.51
C TYR A 205 2.17 -16.26 -12.36
N LEU A 206 2.63 -16.28 -11.11
CA LEU A 206 1.78 -15.99 -9.95
C LEU A 206 1.27 -14.54 -9.97
N VAL A 207 2.15 -13.58 -10.25
CA VAL A 207 1.77 -12.15 -10.32
C VAL A 207 0.76 -11.90 -11.43
N TYR A 208 1.02 -12.42 -12.63
CA TYR A 208 0.13 -12.22 -13.77
C TYR A 208 -1.21 -12.95 -13.58
N SER A 209 -1.20 -14.16 -12.99
CA SER A 209 -2.44 -14.88 -12.67
C SER A 209 -3.33 -14.09 -11.70
N ALA A 210 -2.72 -13.44 -10.68
CA ALA A 210 -3.46 -12.61 -9.74
C ALA A 210 -4.00 -11.33 -10.42
N ALA A 211 -3.20 -10.68 -11.26
CA ALA A 211 -3.61 -9.49 -11.99
C ALA A 211 -4.75 -9.77 -12.97
N CYS A 212 -4.63 -10.83 -13.80
CA CYS A 212 -5.68 -11.23 -14.73
C CYS A 212 -6.99 -11.60 -14.02
N ALA A 213 -6.92 -12.31 -12.88
CA ALA A 213 -8.12 -12.64 -12.12
C ALA A 213 -8.84 -11.38 -11.63
N LYS A 214 -8.08 -10.38 -11.15
CA LYS A 214 -8.64 -9.09 -10.75
C LYS A 214 -9.28 -8.34 -11.93
N ASP A 215 -8.60 -8.28 -13.07
CA ASP A 215 -9.09 -7.57 -14.26
C ASP A 215 -10.36 -8.22 -14.83
N ASN A 216 -10.48 -9.55 -14.71
CA ASN A 216 -11.66 -10.31 -15.12
C ASN A 216 -12.81 -10.26 -14.09
N GLY A 217 -12.64 -9.61 -12.94
CA GLY A 217 -13.64 -9.60 -11.87
C GLY A 217 -13.80 -10.93 -11.13
N GLU A 218 -12.82 -11.84 -11.24
CA GLU A 218 -12.80 -13.12 -10.53
C GLU A 218 -12.33 -12.96 -9.08
N PRO A 219 -12.63 -13.90 -8.16
CA PRO A 219 -12.00 -13.96 -6.85
C PRO A 219 -10.47 -14.05 -6.97
N TYR A 220 -9.74 -13.14 -6.32
CA TYR A 220 -8.28 -13.04 -6.49
C TYR A 220 -7.49 -12.91 -5.17
N SER A 221 -8.15 -12.85 -4.01
CA SER A 221 -7.48 -12.62 -2.72
C SER A 221 -6.41 -13.67 -2.39
N ASP A 222 -6.69 -14.95 -2.67
CA ASP A 222 -5.76 -16.07 -2.50
C ASP A 222 -4.58 -15.99 -3.48
N LYS A 223 -4.88 -15.73 -4.76
CA LYS A 223 -3.86 -15.53 -5.81
C LYS A 223 -2.95 -14.34 -5.48
N ALA A 224 -3.52 -13.23 -5.01
CA ALA A 224 -2.76 -12.04 -4.61
C ALA A 224 -1.85 -12.32 -3.40
N ALA A 225 -2.34 -13.10 -2.42
CA ALA A 225 -1.55 -13.50 -1.26
C ALA A 225 -0.37 -14.41 -1.66
N MET A 226 -0.62 -15.43 -2.50
CA MET A 226 0.42 -16.31 -3.02
C MET A 226 1.47 -15.55 -3.85
N ALA A 227 1.03 -14.68 -4.75
CA ALA A 227 1.91 -13.86 -5.58
C ALA A 227 2.82 -12.98 -4.72
N LYS A 228 2.26 -12.27 -3.73
CA LYS A 228 3.03 -11.40 -2.83
C LYS A 228 4.05 -12.18 -2.02
N LEU A 229 3.64 -13.30 -1.43
CA LEU A 229 4.52 -14.14 -0.62
C LEU A 229 5.70 -14.63 -1.47
N PHE A 230 5.43 -15.32 -2.57
CA PHE A 230 6.46 -15.94 -3.38
C PHE A 230 7.39 -14.93 -4.05
N ALA A 231 6.85 -13.85 -4.64
CA ALA A 231 7.67 -12.83 -5.31
C ALA A 231 8.58 -12.10 -4.32
N SER A 232 8.07 -11.75 -3.11
CA SER A 232 8.89 -11.05 -2.11
C SER A 232 10.00 -11.91 -1.50
N GLU A 233 9.84 -13.23 -1.45
CA GLU A 233 10.90 -14.16 -1.03
C GLU A 233 11.88 -14.53 -2.16
N THR A 234 11.47 -14.27 -3.41
CA THR A 234 12.33 -14.47 -4.58
C THR A 234 13.30 -13.32 -4.75
N ALA A 235 12.84 -12.07 -4.51
CA ALA A 235 13.66 -10.86 -4.61
C ALA A 235 14.73 -10.77 -3.53
#